data_f426f931072f6f4abf46634409317ecb
#
_entry.id   f426f931072f6f4abf46634409317ecb
#
_cell.length_a   1.000
_cell.length_b   1.000
_cell.length_c   1.000
_cell.angle_alpha   90.00
_cell.angle_beta   90.00
_cell.angle_gamma   90.00
#
_symmetry.space_group_name_H-M   'P 1'
#
loop_
_entity.id
_entity.type
_entity.pdbx_description
1 polymer ?
#
loop_
_entity_poly.entity_id
_entity_poly.type
_entity_poly.pdbx_seq_one_letter_code
_entity_poly.pdbx_strand_id
1 'polypeptide(L)'
;MPTILRSEITMQRIIITFILICSCCHLSATRNEKLSFTLDSLLDNISQIYKQKEASINTYKGIMDKDKSTATLLSVYDKLFNEYYVYQFDSAMVYVDNSIELADKTANQFYHDKSRIEKASLLAIGGLYGEAMSLLD
;
A
#
# COMPACT_ATOMS: atom_id res chain seq x y z
N MET A 1 -29.80 -67.74 7.09
CA MET A 1 -30.38 -66.40 7.28
C MET A 1 -29.49 -65.30 7.93
N PRO A 2 -28.23 -65.52 8.37
CA PRO A 2 -27.43 -64.44 8.92
C PRO A 2 -26.61 -63.61 7.90
N THR A 3 -26.45 -64.12 6.67
CA THR A 3 -25.59 -63.45 5.66
C THR A 3 -26.22 -62.21 4.99
N ILE A 4 -27.53 -62.18 4.84
CA ILE A 4 -28.28 -61.11 4.20
C ILE A 4 -28.30 -59.84 5.10
N LEU A 5 -28.54 -60.05 6.40
CA LEU A 5 -28.52 -58.93 7.37
C LEU A 5 -27.13 -58.24 7.48
N ARG A 6 -26.05 -58.98 7.31
CA ARG A 6 -24.68 -58.49 7.38
C ARG A 6 -24.31 -57.63 6.13
N SER A 7 -24.87 -58.00 4.97
CA SER A 7 -24.65 -57.21 3.74
C SER A 7 -25.42 -55.90 3.76
N GLU A 8 -26.61 -55.83 4.33
CA GLU A 8 -27.38 -54.59 4.46
C GLU A 8 -26.71 -53.59 5.43
N ILE A 9 -26.18 -54.06 6.55
CA ILE A 9 -25.48 -53.22 7.52
C ILE A 9 -24.17 -52.65 6.92
N THR A 10 -23.47 -53.44 6.10
CA THR A 10 -22.25 -52.94 5.43
C THR A 10 -22.57 -51.95 4.34
N MET A 11 -23.60 -52.14 3.54
CA MET A 11 -24.07 -51.17 2.54
C MET A 11 -24.51 -49.86 3.18
N GLN A 12 -25.25 -49.93 4.28
CA GLN A 12 -25.71 -48.74 5.00
C GLN A 12 -24.55 -47.93 5.59
N ARG A 13 -23.52 -48.59 6.11
CA ARG A 13 -22.28 -47.91 6.58
C ARG A 13 -21.51 -47.26 5.46
N ILE A 14 -21.39 -47.85 4.29
CA ILE A 14 -20.75 -47.31 3.10
C ILE A 14 -21.49 -46.07 2.62
N ILE A 15 -22.80 -46.07 2.59
CA ILE A 15 -23.63 -44.93 2.19
C ILE A 15 -23.44 -43.75 3.17
N ILE A 16 -23.45 -44.01 4.48
CA ILE A 16 -23.26 -42.98 5.51
C ILE A 16 -21.87 -42.36 5.43
N THR A 17 -20.80 -43.13 5.21
CA THR A 17 -19.45 -42.63 5.05
C THR A 17 -19.31 -41.81 3.78
N PHE A 18 -19.96 -42.18 2.69
CA PHE A 18 -19.95 -41.44 1.43
C PHE A 18 -20.64 -40.06 1.57
N ILE A 19 -21.77 -40.01 2.30
CA ILE A 19 -22.50 -38.77 2.60
C ILE A 19 -21.64 -37.83 3.47
N LEU A 20 -20.95 -38.38 4.47
CA LEU A 20 -20.04 -37.60 5.33
C LEU A 20 -18.86 -37.01 4.56
N ILE A 21 -18.26 -37.79 3.65
CA ILE A 21 -17.14 -37.31 2.81
C ILE A 21 -17.63 -36.23 1.84
N CYS A 22 -18.79 -36.38 1.21
CA CYS A 22 -19.38 -35.39 0.33
C CYS A 22 -19.71 -34.06 1.06
N SER A 23 -20.20 -34.15 2.29
CA SER A 23 -20.48 -32.99 3.13
C SER A 23 -19.23 -32.21 3.49
N CYS A 24 -18.09 -32.86 3.75
CA CYS A 24 -16.82 -32.20 4.00
C CYS A 24 -16.28 -31.47 2.76
N CYS A 25 -16.46 -31.99 1.57
CA CYS A 25 -16.05 -31.34 0.31
C CYS A 25 -16.84 -30.06 0.05
N HIS A 26 -18.12 -30.00 0.35
CA HIS A 26 -18.95 -28.82 0.18
C HIS A 26 -18.56 -27.67 1.13
N LEU A 27 -18.15 -27.97 2.37
CA LEU A 27 -17.71 -26.93 3.32
C LEU A 27 -16.37 -26.28 2.91
N SER A 28 -15.50 -27.03 2.24
CA SER A 28 -14.19 -26.49 1.80
C SER A 28 -14.33 -25.58 0.59
N ALA A 29 -15.27 -25.83 -0.32
CA ALA A 29 -15.48 -25.05 -1.52
C ALA A 29 -16.01 -23.62 -1.21
N THR A 30 -16.99 -23.50 -0.34
CA THR A 30 -17.60 -22.22 0.04
C THR A 30 -16.64 -21.30 0.81
N ARG A 31 -15.67 -21.85 1.51
CA ARG A 31 -14.65 -21.06 2.23
C ARG A 31 -13.66 -20.41 1.27
N ASN A 32 -13.29 -21.08 0.20
CA ASN A 32 -12.37 -20.58 -0.81
C ASN A 32 -12.99 -19.47 -1.66
N GLU A 33 -14.28 -19.53 -2.00
CA GLU A 33 -14.98 -18.50 -2.75
C GLU A 33 -15.06 -17.18 -1.99
N LYS A 34 -15.36 -17.20 -0.70
CA LYS A 34 -15.38 -15.99 0.14
C LYS A 34 -14.01 -15.34 0.25
N LEU A 35 -12.96 -16.13 0.38
CA LEU A 35 -11.59 -15.64 0.47
C LEU A 35 -11.13 -15.02 -0.84
N SER A 36 -11.45 -15.66 -1.97
CA SER A 36 -11.17 -15.14 -3.32
C SER A 36 -11.89 -13.82 -3.56
N PHE A 37 -13.18 -13.74 -3.29
CA PHE A 37 -13.96 -12.49 -3.44
C PHE A 37 -13.41 -11.35 -2.57
N THR A 38 -13.00 -11.64 -1.34
CA THR A 38 -12.42 -10.64 -0.45
C THR A 38 -11.07 -10.17 -0.99
N LEU A 39 -10.24 -11.08 -1.50
CA LEU A 39 -8.96 -10.76 -2.10
C LEU A 39 -9.13 -9.90 -3.36
N ASP A 40 -10.02 -10.28 -4.25
CA ASP A 40 -10.31 -9.51 -5.47
C ASP A 40 -10.79 -8.10 -5.14
N SER A 41 -11.69 -7.96 -4.16
CA SER A 41 -12.15 -6.65 -3.68
C SER A 41 -11.02 -5.80 -3.07
N LEU A 42 -10.08 -6.41 -2.36
CA LEU A 42 -8.91 -5.71 -1.83
C LEU A 42 -7.96 -5.28 -2.95
N LEU A 43 -7.74 -6.11 -3.96
CA LEU A 43 -6.90 -5.79 -5.11
C LEU A 43 -7.50 -4.65 -5.95
N ASP A 44 -8.82 -4.65 -6.14
CA ASP A 44 -9.52 -3.56 -6.83
C ASP A 44 -9.40 -2.25 -6.06
N ASN A 45 -9.57 -2.27 -4.74
CA ASN A 45 -9.40 -1.08 -3.89
C ASN A 45 -7.96 -0.55 -3.95
N ILE A 46 -6.95 -1.41 -3.91
CA ILE A 46 -5.54 -1.03 -4.05
C ILE A 46 -5.32 -0.38 -5.42
N SER A 47 -5.81 -0.98 -6.50
CA SER A 47 -5.70 -0.43 -7.85
C SER A 47 -6.34 0.95 -7.96
N GLN A 48 -7.49 1.17 -7.31
CA GLN A 48 -8.15 2.47 -7.29
C GLN A 48 -7.33 3.52 -6.53
N ILE A 49 -6.75 3.14 -5.38
CA ILE A 49 -5.88 4.03 -4.60
C ILE A 49 -4.66 4.45 -5.42
N TYR A 50 -4.00 3.52 -6.11
CA TYR A 50 -2.88 3.84 -7.00
C TYR A 50 -3.27 4.80 -8.12
N LYS A 51 -4.42 4.59 -8.78
CA LYS A 51 -4.91 5.49 -9.82
C LYS A 51 -5.19 6.90 -9.30
N GLN A 52 -5.75 7.02 -8.11
CA GLN A 52 -5.99 8.31 -7.46
C GLN A 52 -4.67 9.01 -7.12
N LYS A 53 -3.68 8.29 -6.60
CA LYS A 53 -2.34 8.82 -6.32
C LYS A 53 -1.67 9.35 -7.58
N GLU A 54 -1.63 8.56 -8.64
CA GLU A 54 -1.04 8.98 -9.91
C GLU A 54 -1.75 10.21 -10.50
N ALA A 55 -3.07 10.29 -10.38
CA ALA A 55 -3.81 11.47 -10.81
C ALA A 55 -3.43 12.73 -10.00
N SER A 56 -3.27 12.62 -8.68
CA SER A 56 -2.79 13.69 -7.81
C SER A 56 -1.39 14.15 -8.19
N ILE A 57 -0.46 13.21 -8.35
CA ILE A 57 0.92 13.45 -8.77
C ILE A 57 0.97 14.20 -10.11
N ASN A 58 0.22 13.73 -11.10
CA ASN A 58 0.17 14.36 -12.41
C ASN A 58 -0.42 15.77 -12.33
N THR A 59 -1.40 16.00 -11.47
CA THR A 59 -1.97 17.32 -11.22
C THR A 59 -0.91 18.27 -10.64
N TYR A 60 -0.16 17.85 -9.62
CA TYR A 60 0.90 18.68 -9.02
C TYR A 60 2.03 18.95 -9.99
N LYS A 61 2.46 17.96 -10.78
CA LYS A 61 3.45 18.18 -11.86
C LYS A 61 2.96 19.19 -12.89
N GLY A 62 1.68 19.12 -13.26
CA GLY A 62 1.07 20.08 -14.18
C GLY A 62 1.00 21.51 -13.61
N ILE A 63 0.85 21.69 -12.29
CA ILE A 63 0.93 23.00 -11.64
C ILE A 63 2.38 23.51 -11.69
N MET A 64 3.35 22.67 -11.35
CA MET A 64 4.76 23.00 -11.38
C MET A 64 5.23 23.43 -12.78
N ASP A 65 4.68 22.86 -13.84
CA ASP A 65 5.01 23.23 -15.22
C ASP A 65 4.45 24.60 -15.63
N LYS A 66 3.29 24.97 -15.11
CA LYS A 66 2.58 26.21 -15.44
C LYS A 66 3.05 27.41 -14.62
N ASP A 67 3.34 27.21 -13.35
CA ASP A 67 3.74 28.27 -12.43
C ASP A 67 5.08 27.93 -11.77
N LYS A 68 6.11 28.71 -12.13
CA LYS A 68 7.48 28.58 -11.63
C LYS A 68 7.78 29.54 -10.46
N SER A 69 6.74 30.16 -9.88
CA SER A 69 6.95 31.00 -8.70
C SER A 69 7.50 30.18 -7.53
N THR A 70 8.40 30.78 -6.74
CA THR A 70 9.01 30.11 -5.58
C THR A 70 7.97 29.55 -4.61
N ALA A 71 6.93 30.33 -4.32
CA ALA A 71 5.87 29.91 -3.41
C ALA A 71 5.12 28.69 -3.94
N THR A 72 4.80 28.66 -5.24
CA THR A 72 4.13 27.52 -5.88
C THR A 72 5.04 26.30 -5.90
N LEU A 73 6.32 26.46 -6.27
CA LEU A 73 7.27 25.35 -6.33
C LEU A 73 7.47 24.70 -4.95
N LEU A 74 7.70 25.49 -3.90
CA LEU A 74 7.83 24.96 -2.53
C LEU A 74 6.59 24.21 -2.08
N SER A 75 5.41 24.77 -2.34
CA SER A 75 4.14 24.10 -2.01
C SER A 75 3.93 22.81 -2.81
N VAL A 76 4.33 22.78 -4.08
CA VAL A 76 4.19 21.60 -4.94
C VAL A 76 5.20 20.52 -4.56
N TYR A 77 6.45 20.86 -4.24
CA TYR A 77 7.44 19.90 -3.76
C TYR A 77 6.99 19.21 -2.47
N ASP A 78 6.43 19.97 -1.52
CA ASP A 78 5.83 19.43 -0.30
C ASP A 78 4.71 18.43 -0.59
N LYS A 79 3.80 18.76 -1.50
CA LYS A 79 2.71 17.86 -1.89
C LYS A 79 3.21 16.61 -2.59
N LEU A 80 4.16 16.74 -3.52
CA LEU A 80 4.75 15.62 -4.23
C LEU A 80 5.55 14.72 -3.28
N PHE A 81 6.29 15.29 -2.33
CA PHE A 81 6.93 14.53 -1.26
C PHE A 81 5.91 13.67 -0.51
N ASN A 82 4.81 14.25 -0.05
CA ASN A 82 3.77 13.53 0.70
C ASN A 82 3.10 12.42 -0.13
N GLU A 83 2.91 12.63 -1.45
CA GLU A 83 2.38 11.59 -2.32
C GLU A 83 3.33 10.40 -2.48
N TYR A 84 4.65 10.63 -2.51
CA TYR A 84 5.65 9.58 -2.69
C TYR A 84 6.15 8.96 -1.38
N TYR A 85 6.03 9.66 -0.25
CA TYR A 85 6.61 9.32 1.05
C TYR A 85 6.43 7.87 1.50
N VAL A 86 5.26 7.27 1.26
CA VAL A 86 4.92 5.92 1.77
C VAL A 86 5.15 4.80 0.76
N TYR A 87 5.47 5.09 -0.50
CA TYR A 87 5.57 4.02 -1.50
C TYR A 87 6.73 4.14 -2.49
N GLN A 88 7.38 5.29 -2.59
CA GLN A 88 8.47 5.49 -3.54
C GLN A 88 9.56 6.39 -2.95
N PHE A 89 10.46 5.78 -2.19
CA PHE A 89 11.53 6.45 -1.46
C PHE A 89 12.35 7.40 -2.33
N ASP A 90 12.84 6.94 -3.50
CA ASP A 90 13.70 7.73 -4.37
C ASP A 90 13.02 9.00 -4.88
N SER A 91 11.74 8.89 -5.26
CA SER A 91 10.97 10.06 -5.71
C SER A 91 10.69 11.03 -4.57
N ALA A 92 10.37 10.54 -3.38
CA ALA A 92 10.20 11.37 -2.20
C ALA A 92 11.50 12.13 -1.87
N MET A 93 12.65 11.45 -1.94
CA MET A 93 13.97 12.06 -1.72
C MET A 93 14.23 13.21 -2.69
N VAL A 94 13.95 13.03 -3.98
CA VAL A 94 14.13 14.08 -5.00
C VAL A 94 13.34 15.35 -4.66
N TYR A 95 12.07 15.21 -4.25
CA TYR A 95 11.22 16.37 -3.98
C TYR A 95 11.56 17.07 -2.67
N VAL A 96 11.97 16.35 -1.64
CA VAL A 96 12.41 16.97 -0.39
C VAL A 96 13.73 17.68 -0.58
N ASP A 97 14.67 17.14 -1.35
CA ASP A 97 15.94 17.79 -1.67
C ASP A 97 15.73 19.08 -2.49
N ASN A 98 14.86 19.04 -3.50
CA ASN A 98 14.49 20.23 -4.27
C ASN A 98 13.84 21.30 -3.40
N SER A 99 13.05 20.90 -2.40
CA SER A 99 12.43 21.82 -1.45
C SER A 99 13.47 22.49 -0.55
N ILE A 100 14.43 21.75 -0.02
CA ILE A 100 15.54 22.29 0.80
C ILE A 100 16.36 23.27 -0.03
N GLU A 101 16.80 22.85 -1.21
CA GLU A 101 17.63 23.69 -2.09
C GLU A 101 16.94 25.01 -2.47
N LEU A 102 15.65 24.96 -2.79
CA LEU A 102 14.90 26.16 -3.15
C LEU A 102 14.64 27.05 -1.93
N ALA A 103 14.37 26.47 -0.77
CA ALA A 103 14.19 27.18 0.48
C ALA A 103 15.48 27.92 0.90
N ASP A 104 16.63 27.28 0.74
CA ASP A 104 17.95 27.89 0.98
C ASP A 104 18.19 29.06 0.05
N LYS A 105 18.00 28.90 -1.25
CA LYS A 105 18.19 29.95 -2.26
C LYS A 105 17.31 31.17 -2.04
N THR A 106 16.16 30.98 -1.42
CA THR A 106 15.15 32.02 -1.20
C THR A 106 15.07 32.49 0.23
N ALA A 107 15.96 32.02 1.11
CA ALA A 107 15.98 32.27 2.54
C ALA A 107 14.60 31.99 3.22
N ASN A 108 13.90 31.01 2.77
CA ASN A 108 12.61 30.62 3.34
C ASN A 108 12.81 29.61 4.48
N GLN A 109 13.00 30.12 5.69
CA GLN A 109 13.31 29.33 6.88
C GLN A 109 12.23 28.29 7.19
N PHE A 110 10.96 28.63 6.98
CA PHE A 110 9.85 27.68 7.26
C PHE A 110 9.96 26.41 6.41
N TYR A 111 10.12 26.55 5.09
CA TYR A 111 10.24 25.38 4.22
C TYR A 111 11.59 24.66 4.39
N HIS A 112 12.66 25.40 4.68
CA HIS A 112 13.95 24.80 5.00
C HIS A 112 13.85 23.83 6.18
N ASP A 113 13.35 24.29 7.32
CA ASP A 113 13.26 23.48 8.54
C ASP A 113 12.26 22.33 8.36
N LYS A 114 11.09 22.61 7.76
CA LYS A 114 10.09 21.59 7.46
C LYS A 114 10.67 20.47 6.62
N SER A 115 11.31 20.80 5.50
CA SER A 115 11.85 19.80 4.57
C SER A 115 13.03 19.02 5.16
N ARG A 116 13.84 19.61 6.03
CA ARG A 116 14.88 18.88 6.79
C ARG A 116 14.26 17.83 7.69
N ILE A 117 13.19 18.15 8.42
CA ILE A 117 12.47 17.20 9.28
C ILE A 117 11.84 16.07 8.43
N GLU A 118 11.24 16.40 7.31
CA GLU A 118 10.66 15.45 6.36
C GLU A 118 11.72 14.51 5.79
N LYS A 119 12.88 15.04 5.37
CA LYS A 119 14.01 14.23 4.91
C LYS A 119 14.55 13.31 6.00
N ALA A 120 14.73 13.82 7.22
CA ALA A 120 15.15 13.00 8.35
C ALA A 120 14.18 11.84 8.64
N SER A 121 12.87 12.13 8.58
CA SER A 121 11.84 11.11 8.74
C SER A 121 11.89 10.05 7.64
N LEU A 122 12.09 10.45 6.38
CA LEU A 122 12.23 9.55 5.24
C LEU A 122 13.47 8.65 5.38
N LEU A 123 14.62 9.23 5.75
CA LEU A 123 15.86 8.51 6.02
C LEU A 123 15.68 7.49 7.15
N ALA A 124 15.00 7.86 8.22
CA ALA A 124 14.71 6.95 9.35
C ALA A 124 13.85 5.76 8.92
N ILE A 125 12.83 5.97 8.08
CA ILE A 125 12.01 4.89 7.50
C ILE A 125 12.86 3.98 6.60
N GLY A 126 13.81 4.55 5.86
CA GLY A 126 14.77 3.79 5.05
C GLY A 126 15.85 3.05 5.87
N GLY A 127 15.85 3.19 7.21
CA GLY A 127 16.84 2.57 8.09
C GLY A 127 18.15 3.35 8.20
N LEU A 128 18.25 4.53 7.61
CA LEU A 128 19.45 5.41 7.59
C LEU A 128 19.49 6.33 8.81
N TYR A 129 19.44 5.75 10.00
CA TYR A 129 19.29 6.48 11.26
C TYR A 129 20.45 7.45 11.54
N GLY A 130 21.69 7.07 11.19
CA GLY A 130 22.86 7.94 11.38
C GLY A 130 22.77 9.22 10.54
N GLU A 131 22.34 9.11 9.29
CA GLU A 131 22.13 10.24 8.38
C GLU A 131 20.94 11.10 8.84
N ALA A 132 19.86 10.47 9.28
CA ALA A 132 18.70 11.18 9.81
C ALA A 132 19.06 12.04 11.03
N MET A 133 19.82 11.50 11.98
CA MET A 133 20.30 12.23 13.16
C MET A 133 21.22 13.38 12.79
N SER A 134 22.22 13.12 11.93
CA SER A 134 23.16 14.14 11.46
C SER A 134 22.49 15.32 10.74
N LEU A 135 21.33 15.11 10.17
CA LEU A 135 20.58 16.15 9.48
C LEU A 135 19.86 17.10 10.46
N LEU A 136 19.56 16.62 11.68
CA LEU A 136 18.80 17.36 12.69
C LEU A 136 19.70 18.11 13.71
N ASP A 137 20.98 17.74 13.80
CA ASP A 137 21.99 18.41 14.61
C ASP A 137 22.45 19.71 13.94
#